data_0dec06c9f3a113887bec2ae9537e13d2
#
_entry.id   0dec06c9f3a113887bec2ae9537e13d2
#
_cell.length_a   1.000
_cell.length_b   1.000
_cell.length_c   1.000
_cell.angle_alpha   90.00
_cell.angle_beta   90.00
_cell.angle_gamma   90.00
#
_symmetry.space_group_name_H-M   'P 1'
#
loop_
_entity.id
_entity.type
_entity.pdbx_description
1 polymer ?
#
loop_
_entity_poly.entity_id
_entity_poly.type
_entity_poly.pdbx_seq_one_letter_code
_entity_poly.pdbx_strand_id
1 'polypeptide(L)'
;MPMWRNWAGNQKSRPSVIERPTSESDVIAVVNRAASNKQRVKVVGSGHSFTGIAVPEEVMIDLSKMNRIINVDLAHGLVTVQAGIVLSDLNAHLEAQGLSMPNLGDVTYQSLAGAVSTSTHGTGLQRTGLAAQIDSFRLVTAVGETMVCNRQQNQH
;
A
#
# COMPACT_ATOMS: atom_id res chain seq x y z
N MET A 1 20.07 -0.87 15.76
CA MET A 1 18.77 -0.50 15.18
C MET A 1 18.86 -0.54 13.66
N PRO A 2 17.87 -1.10 12.96
CA PRO A 2 17.89 -1.13 11.50
C PRO A 2 17.82 0.31 10.95
N MET A 3 18.48 0.55 9.81
CA MET A 3 18.42 1.85 9.14
C MET A 3 17.46 1.75 7.97
N TRP A 4 16.50 2.67 7.92
CA TRP A 4 15.63 2.89 6.76
C TRP A 4 16.08 4.11 5.98
N ARG A 5 15.89 4.05 4.67
CA ARG A 5 16.20 5.12 3.74
C ARG A 5 15.17 5.09 2.60
N ASN A 6 14.66 6.24 2.20
CA ASN A 6 13.79 6.32 1.03
C ASN A 6 14.56 6.09 -0.27
N TRP A 7 13.83 5.89 -1.37
CA TRP A 7 14.41 5.66 -2.69
C TRP A 7 15.40 6.78 -3.12
N ALA A 8 15.03 8.02 -2.95
CA ALA A 8 15.87 9.16 -3.32
C ALA A 8 17.08 9.38 -2.39
N GLY A 9 17.11 8.72 -1.22
CA GLY A 9 18.18 8.82 -0.24
C GLY A 9 18.23 10.11 0.56
N ASN A 10 17.27 11.01 0.37
CA ASN A 10 17.17 12.27 1.08
C ASN A 10 16.44 12.17 2.43
N GLN A 11 15.76 11.08 2.69
CA GLN A 11 15.10 10.78 3.97
C GLN A 11 15.71 9.51 4.58
N LYS A 12 16.02 9.58 5.88
CA LYS A 12 16.62 8.47 6.62
C LYS A 12 16.06 8.43 8.03
N SER A 13 15.93 7.23 8.60
CA SER A 13 15.58 7.04 10.01
C SER A 13 16.13 5.73 10.56
N ARG A 14 16.02 5.55 11.86
CA ARG A 14 16.39 4.31 12.58
C ARG A 14 15.21 3.87 13.42
N PRO A 15 14.19 3.24 12.81
CA PRO A 15 13.07 2.71 13.58
C PRO A 15 13.57 1.67 14.59
N SER A 16 12.86 1.54 15.70
CA SER A 16 13.18 0.54 16.72
C SER A 16 13.06 -0.88 16.16
N VAL A 17 12.04 -1.10 15.28
CA VAL A 17 11.79 -2.38 14.63
C VAL A 17 11.22 -2.17 13.22
N ILE A 18 11.56 -3.11 12.32
CA ILE A 18 10.96 -3.23 10.98
C ILE A 18 10.25 -4.57 10.92
N GLU A 19 8.94 -4.52 10.78
CA GLU A 19 8.07 -5.69 10.64
C GLU A 19 7.70 -5.90 9.18
N ARG A 20 7.71 -7.15 8.72
CA ARG A 20 7.37 -7.54 7.35
C ARG A 20 6.25 -8.57 7.36
N PRO A 21 5.00 -8.13 7.57
CA PRO A 21 3.85 -9.01 7.60
C PRO A 21 3.67 -9.73 6.26
N THR A 22 3.15 -10.95 6.33
CA THR A 22 2.79 -11.78 5.17
C THR A 22 1.27 -11.95 5.05
N SER A 23 0.54 -11.57 6.09
CA SER A 23 -0.91 -11.69 6.20
C SER A 23 -1.53 -10.49 6.92
N GLU A 24 -2.83 -10.34 6.79
CA GLU A 24 -3.60 -9.35 7.53
C GLU A 24 -3.52 -9.57 9.05
N SER A 25 -3.55 -10.83 9.49
CA SER A 25 -3.40 -11.17 10.90
C SER A 25 -2.04 -10.75 11.47
N ASP A 26 -0.98 -10.81 10.67
CA ASP A 26 0.33 -10.30 11.09
C ASP A 26 0.29 -8.77 11.28
N VAL A 27 -0.38 -8.04 10.36
CA VAL A 27 -0.56 -6.58 10.49
C VAL A 27 -1.31 -6.25 11.78
N ILE A 28 -2.42 -6.94 12.05
CA ILE A 28 -3.22 -6.77 13.28
C ILE A 28 -2.35 -7.01 14.51
N ALA A 29 -1.55 -8.07 14.52
CA ALA A 29 -0.67 -8.39 15.65
C ALA A 29 0.38 -7.29 15.89
N VAL A 30 0.96 -6.74 14.82
CA VAL A 30 1.91 -5.62 14.92
C VAL A 30 1.23 -4.36 15.48
N VAL A 31 0.06 -4.02 14.96
CA VAL A 31 -0.70 -2.82 15.41
C VAL A 31 -1.06 -2.95 16.89
N ASN A 32 -1.61 -4.08 17.33
CA ASN A 32 -2.00 -4.32 18.71
C ASN A 32 -0.79 -4.26 19.66
N ARG A 33 0.33 -4.86 19.28
CA ARG A 33 1.56 -4.81 20.06
C ARG A 33 2.10 -3.37 20.18
N ALA A 34 2.11 -2.62 19.07
CA ALA A 34 2.54 -1.23 19.09
C ALA A 34 1.63 -0.35 19.96
N ALA A 35 0.31 -0.54 19.85
CA ALA A 35 -0.68 0.18 20.67
C ALA A 35 -0.46 -0.11 22.18
N SER A 36 -0.29 -1.38 22.55
CA SER A 36 -0.02 -1.78 23.95
C SER A 36 1.27 -1.15 24.49
N ASN A 37 2.27 -0.96 23.65
CA ASN A 37 3.55 -0.34 23.99
C ASN A 37 3.55 1.19 23.82
N LYS A 38 2.42 1.80 23.43
CA LYS A 38 2.29 3.24 23.12
C LYS A 38 3.28 3.71 22.06
N GLN A 39 3.57 2.86 21.08
CA GLN A 39 4.50 3.13 19.99
C GLN A 39 3.76 3.62 18.74
N ARG A 40 4.38 4.56 18.03
CA ARG A 40 3.86 5.02 16.72
C ARG A 40 4.20 4.02 15.63
N VAL A 41 3.21 3.72 14.79
CA VAL A 41 3.36 2.86 13.62
C VAL A 41 3.40 3.71 12.35
N LYS A 42 4.33 3.41 11.47
CA LYS A 42 4.38 3.95 10.12
C LYS A 42 4.40 2.80 9.11
N VAL A 43 3.40 2.77 8.23
CA VAL A 43 3.40 1.86 7.09
C VAL A 43 4.21 2.47 5.96
N VAL A 44 5.11 1.68 5.38
CA VAL A 44 5.98 2.11 4.29
C VAL A 44 5.80 1.15 3.11
N GLY A 45 5.59 1.73 1.94
CA GLY A 45 5.62 1.01 0.67
C GLY A 45 7.05 1.00 0.08
N SER A 46 7.18 1.29 -1.20
CA SER A 46 8.49 1.33 -1.89
C SER A 46 9.36 2.55 -1.53
N GLY A 47 8.88 3.47 -0.70
CA GLY A 47 9.64 4.62 -0.23
C GLY A 47 9.97 5.67 -1.30
N HIS A 48 9.09 5.86 -2.28
CA HIS A 48 9.31 6.84 -3.37
C HIS A 48 8.99 8.30 -3.01
N SER A 49 8.34 8.57 -1.87
CA SER A 49 8.07 9.94 -1.42
C SER A 49 9.36 10.69 -1.10
N PHE A 50 9.51 11.89 -1.63
CA PHE A 50 10.65 12.78 -1.36
C PHE A 50 10.55 13.48 0.00
N THR A 51 9.32 13.63 0.52
CA THR A 51 9.03 14.25 1.82
C THR A 51 9.14 13.22 2.95
N GLY A 52 9.07 13.70 4.19
CA GLY A 52 9.10 12.85 5.39
C GLY A 52 7.85 12.04 5.66
N ILE A 53 6.86 11.99 4.74
CA ILE A 53 5.57 11.34 4.98
C ILE A 53 5.69 9.84 5.32
N ALA A 54 6.68 9.16 4.75
CA ALA A 54 6.93 7.73 4.97
C ALA A 54 8.02 7.45 6.02
N VAL A 55 8.58 8.46 6.67
CA VAL A 55 9.69 8.27 7.63
C VAL A 55 9.18 7.56 8.88
N PRO A 56 9.64 6.32 9.16
CA PRO A 56 9.27 5.60 10.37
C PRO A 56 10.10 6.09 11.56
N GLU A 57 9.49 6.21 12.73
CA GLU A 57 10.20 6.63 13.94
C GLU A 57 10.41 5.46 14.89
N GLU A 58 9.40 4.68 15.19
CA GLU A 58 9.44 3.58 16.17
C GLU A 58 9.17 2.23 15.51
N VAL A 59 7.94 1.95 15.09
CA VAL A 59 7.56 0.71 14.42
C VAL A 59 7.32 0.97 12.94
N MET A 60 8.10 0.35 12.09
CA MET A 60 7.89 0.34 10.65
C MET A 60 7.17 -0.94 10.23
N ILE A 61 6.10 -0.82 9.46
CA ILE A 61 5.49 -1.93 8.74
C ILE A 61 5.88 -1.80 7.26
N ASP A 62 6.63 -2.76 6.78
CA ASP A 62 7.04 -2.91 5.38
C ASP A 62 6.14 -3.97 4.72
N LEU A 63 5.24 -3.55 3.83
CA LEU A 63 4.27 -4.42 3.18
C LEU A 63 4.84 -5.24 2.01
N SER A 64 6.13 -5.19 1.74
CA SER A 64 6.74 -5.85 0.56
C SER A 64 6.50 -7.36 0.47
N LYS A 65 6.16 -8.02 1.59
CA LYS A 65 5.78 -9.45 1.63
C LYS A 65 4.29 -9.70 1.40
N MET A 66 3.46 -8.66 1.37
CA MET A 66 2.03 -8.73 1.04
C MET A 66 1.83 -8.28 -0.41
N ASN A 67 2.31 -9.06 -1.36
CA ASN A 67 2.43 -8.70 -2.77
C ASN A 67 1.71 -9.65 -3.74
N ARG A 68 0.77 -10.46 -3.24
CA ARG A 68 0.09 -11.48 -4.06
C ARG A 68 -1.13 -10.92 -4.79
N ILE A 69 -1.38 -11.44 -5.99
CA ILE A 69 -2.70 -11.40 -6.63
C ILE A 69 -3.58 -12.44 -5.93
N ILE A 70 -4.76 -12.05 -5.48
CA ILE A 70 -5.70 -12.91 -4.77
C ILE A 70 -6.74 -13.47 -5.73
N ASN A 71 -7.32 -12.61 -6.56
CA ASN A 71 -8.37 -12.98 -7.50
C ASN A 71 -8.37 -12.02 -8.70
N VAL A 72 -8.76 -12.52 -9.86
CA VAL A 72 -9.03 -11.73 -11.06
C VAL A 72 -10.45 -12.07 -11.53
N ASP A 73 -11.31 -11.08 -11.54
CA ASP A 73 -12.68 -11.15 -12.06
C ASP A 73 -12.72 -10.48 -13.43
N LEU A 74 -12.57 -11.31 -14.47
CA LEU A 74 -12.56 -10.83 -15.86
C LEU A 74 -13.94 -10.28 -16.28
N ALA A 75 -15.03 -10.80 -15.71
CA ALA A 75 -16.38 -10.40 -16.09
C ALA A 75 -16.68 -8.95 -15.66
N HIS A 76 -16.12 -8.52 -14.53
CA HIS A 76 -16.31 -7.17 -14.00
C HIS A 76 -15.08 -6.28 -14.17
N GLY A 77 -13.97 -6.80 -14.72
CA GLY A 77 -12.72 -6.06 -14.86
C GLY A 77 -12.10 -5.69 -13.50
N LEU A 78 -12.24 -6.54 -12.49
CA LEU A 78 -11.72 -6.29 -11.15
C LEU A 78 -10.58 -7.24 -10.81
N VAL A 79 -9.59 -6.72 -10.09
CA VAL A 79 -8.50 -7.53 -9.52
C VAL A 79 -8.39 -7.27 -8.02
N THR A 80 -8.36 -8.36 -7.25
CA THR A 80 -8.12 -8.29 -5.80
C THR A 80 -6.66 -8.63 -5.52
N VAL A 81 -5.97 -7.73 -4.84
CA VAL A 81 -4.53 -7.86 -4.58
C VAL A 81 -4.18 -7.50 -3.15
N GLN A 82 -3.03 -7.96 -2.69
CA GLN A 82 -2.45 -7.47 -1.45
C GLN A 82 -1.82 -6.08 -1.65
N ALA A 83 -1.93 -5.24 -0.65
CA ALA A 83 -1.62 -3.80 -0.72
C ALA A 83 -0.15 -3.45 -0.99
N GLY A 84 0.77 -4.36 -0.70
CA GLY A 84 2.21 -4.20 -0.93
C GLY A 84 2.68 -4.57 -2.34
N ILE A 85 1.80 -5.03 -3.24
CA ILE A 85 2.17 -5.34 -4.62
C ILE A 85 2.73 -4.10 -5.32
N VAL A 86 3.80 -4.26 -6.07
CA VAL A 86 4.40 -3.17 -6.87
C VAL A 86 3.61 -3.02 -8.18
N LEU A 87 3.41 -1.78 -8.63
CA LEU A 87 2.60 -1.51 -9.83
C LEU A 87 3.15 -2.18 -11.09
N SER A 88 4.48 -2.31 -11.24
CA SER A 88 5.08 -3.05 -12.36
C SER A 88 4.66 -4.51 -12.37
N ASP A 89 4.65 -5.17 -11.21
CA ASP A 89 4.28 -6.58 -11.10
C ASP A 89 2.78 -6.78 -11.33
N LEU A 90 1.96 -5.86 -10.81
CA LEU A 90 0.51 -5.84 -11.07
C LEU A 90 0.25 -5.68 -12.58
N ASN A 91 0.90 -4.72 -13.24
CA ASN A 91 0.72 -4.47 -14.66
C ASN A 91 1.12 -5.69 -15.52
N ALA A 92 2.27 -6.29 -15.24
CA ALA A 92 2.70 -7.49 -15.96
C ALA A 92 1.69 -8.65 -15.82
N HIS A 93 1.10 -8.79 -14.63
CA HIS A 93 0.08 -9.81 -14.40
C HIS A 93 -1.23 -9.51 -15.16
N LEU A 94 -1.67 -8.26 -15.16
CA LEU A 94 -2.88 -7.84 -15.89
C LEU A 94 -2.69 -7.99 -17.40
N GLU A 95 -1.55 -7.57 -17.94
CA GLU A 95 -1.21 -7.70 -19.36
C GLU A 95 -1.25 -9.16 -19.82
N ALA A 96 -0.72 -10.08 -19.03
CA ALA A 96 -0.76 -11.51 -19.32
C ALA A 96 -2.20 -12.08 -19.43
N GLN A 97 -3.20 -11.35 -18.92
CA GLN A 97 -4.63 -11.69 -19.00
C GLN A 97 -5.43 -10.78 -19.94
N GLY A 98 -4.75 -9.97 -20.77
CA GLY A 98 -5.40 -9.03 -21.67
C GLY A 98 -6.07 -7.85 -20.99
N LEU A 99 -5.67 -7.54 -19.76
CA LEU A 99 -6.18 -6.42 -18.95
C LEU A 99 -5.13 -5.32 -18.83
N SER A 100 -5.56 -4.12 -18.49
CA SER A 100 -4.69 -3.00 -18.14
C SER A 100 -5.37 -2.09 -17.12
N MET A 101 -4.57 -1.35 -16.36
CA MET A 101 -5.11 -0.27 -15.53
C MET A 101 -5.56 0.90 -16.42
N PRO A 102 -6.69 1.56 -16.10
CA PRO A 102 -7.23 2.68 -16.89
C PRO A 102 -6.30 3.88 -16.98
N ASN A 103 -5.47 4.11 -15.98
CA ASN A 103 -4.49 5.19 -15.92
C ASN A 103 -3.34 4.80 -14.98
N LEU A 104 -2.13 5.20 -15.32
CA LEU A 104 -0.91 4.94 -14.54
C LEU A 104 -0.09 6.23 -14.43
N GLY A 105 0.68 6.34 -13.35
CA GLY A 105 1.73 7.33 -13.25
C GLY A 105 2.98 6.89 -14.03
N ASP A 106 3.93 7.79 -14.18
CA ASP A 106 5.20 7.58 -14.88
C ASP A 106 6.07 6.51 -14.20
N VAL A 107 6.01 6.46 -12.86
CA VAL A 107 6.80 5.54 -12.04
C VAL A 107 5.95 4.34 -11.63
N THR A 108 6.40 3.14 -12.01
CA THR A 108 5.70 1.87 -11.71
C THR A 108 6.35 1.06 -10.58
N TYR A 109 7.40 1.54 -9.98
CA TYR A 109 8.09 0.89 -8.83
C TYR A 109 7.45 1.20 -7.47
N GLN A 110 6.37 1.95 -7.44
CA GLN A 110 5.59 2.21 -6.22
C GLN A 110 4.79 0.98 -5.82
N SER A 111 4.64 0.74 -4.51
CA SER A 111 3.62 -0.19 -4.04
C SER A 111 2.23 0.39 -4.25
N LEU A 112 1.23 -0.45 -4.51
CA LEU A 112 -0.15 -0.02 -4.75
C LEU A 112 -0.68 0.84 -3.60
N ALA A 113 -0.55 0.39 -2.34
CA ALA A 113 -0.99 1.16 -1.18
C ALA A 113 -0.30 2.52 -1.09
N GLY A 114 1.01 2.58 -1.36
CA GLY A 114 1.76 3.84 -1.36
C GLY A 114 1.27 4.80 -2.43
N ALA A 115 1.08 4.32 -3.65
CA ALA A 115 0.62 5.11 -4.78
C ALA A 115 -0.80 5.66 -4.56
N VAL A 116 -1.71 4.84 -4.04
CA VAL A 116 -3.09 5.24 -3.69
C VAL A 116 -3.09 6.30 -2.59
N SER A 117 -2.28 6.11 -1.54
CA SER A 117 -2.23 7.01 -0.37
C SER A 117 -1.59 8.37 -0.64
N THR A 118 -0.87 8.53 -1.76
CA THR A 118 -0.17 9.77 -2.12
C THR A 118 -0.70 10.40 -3.40
N SER A 119 -1.93 10.08 -3.78
CA SER A 119 -2.63 10.65 -4.93
C SER A 119 -1.88 10.50 -6.26
N THR A 120 -1.16 9.39 -6.45
CA THR A 120 -0.47 9.12 -7.71
C THR A 120 -1.44 9.13 -8.88
N HIS A 121 -1.08 9.84 -9.95
CA HIS A 121 -1.90 9.98 -11.14
C HIS A 121 -1.02 10.02 -12.41
N GLY A 122 -1.61 9.81 -13.55
CA GLY A 122 -1.01 10.04 -14.85
C GLY A 122 -1.42 11.37 -15.46
N THR A 123 -1.15 11.55 -16.75
CA THR A 123 -1.40 12.80 -17.50
C THR A 123 -2.70 12.77 -18.32
N GLY A 124 -3.49 11.72 -18.21
CA GLY A 124 -4.74 11.60 -18.97
C GLY A 124 -5.80 12.63 -18.55
N LEU A 125 -6.15 13.54 -19.45
CA LEU A 125 -7.05 14.67 -19.18
C LEU A 125 -8.43 14.27 -18.61
N GLN A 126 -8.95 13.11 -19.00
CA GLN A 126 -10.24 12.58 -18.54
C GLN A 126 -10.08 11.40 -17.57
N ARG A 127 -8.89 11.22 -17.00
CA ARG A 127 -8.59 10.11 -16.12
C ARG A 127 -8.31 10.62 -14.71
N THR A 128 -8.83 9.89 -13.76
CA THR A 128 -8.62 10.16 -12.33
C THR A 128 -7.32 9.52 -11.83
N GLY A 129 -6.89 9.88 -10.62
CA GLY A 129 -5.75 9.23 -9.95
C GLY A 129 -6.01 7.76 -9.60
N LEU A 130 -4.96 7.07 -9.17
CA LEU A 130 -5.04 5.65 -8.81
C LEU A 130 -6.05 5.37 -7.69
N ALA A 131 -6.20 6.28 -6.75
CA ALA A 131 -7.17 6.14 -5.65
C ALA A 131 -8.61 5.98 -6.16
N ALA A 132 -8.99 6.66 -7.26
CA ALA A 132 -10.33 6.57 -7.83
C ALA A 132 -10.59 5.27 -8.62
N GLN A 133 -9.56 4.46 -8.86
CA GLN A 133 -9.66 3.14 -9.48
C GLN A 133 -9.90 2.03 -8.44
N ILE A 134 -9.87 2.36 -7.16
CA ILE A 134 -10.12 1.40 -6.08
C ILE A 134 -11.63 1.26 -5.88
N ASP A 135 -12.13 0.06 -6.10
CA ASP A 135 -13.54 -0.27 -5.85
C ASP A 135 -13.79 -0.53 -4.37
N SER A 136 -12.93 -1.29 -3.74
CA SER A 136 -12.99 -1.55 -2.30
C SER A 136 -11.60 -1.83 -1.71
N PHE A 137 -11.46 -1.65 -0.39
CA PHE A 137 -10.24 -2.04 0.33
C PHE A 137 -10.57 -2.50 1.75
N ARG A 138 -9.66 -3.29 2.31
CA ARG A 138 -9.68 -3.68 3.72
C ARG A 138 -8.64 -2.85 4.46
N LEU A 139 -9.07 -2.24 5.56
CA LEU A 139 -8.25 -1.38 6.40
C LEU A 139 -8.12 -2.02 7.79
N VAL A 140 -6.89 -2.18 8.26
CA VAL A 140 -6.62 -2.46 9.67
C VAL A 140 -6.53 -1.13 10.40
N THR A 141 -7.44 -0.91 11.34
CA THR A 141 -7.53 0.34 12.12
C THR A 141 -6.45 0.41 13.21
N ALA A 142 -6.28 1.57 13.82
CA ALA A 142 -5.33 1.77 14.93
C ALA A 142 -5.65 0.94 16.18
N VAL A 143 -6.86 0.40 16.29
CA VAL A 143 -7.28 -0.52 17.37
C VAL A 143 -7.22 -1.99 16.96
N GLY A 144 -6.61 -2.30 15.82
CA GLY A 144 -6.43 -3.67 15.34
C GLY A 144 -7.70 -4.32 14.77
N GLU A 145 -8.75 -3.55 14.52
CA GLU A 145 -9.96 -4.04 13.86
C GLU A 145 -9.83 -3.94 12.33
N THR A 146 -10.49 -4.84 11.62
CA THR A 146 -10.57 -4.78 10.16
C THR A 146 -11.87 -4.14 9.72
N MET A 147 -11.77 -3.17 8.81
CA MET A 147 -12.90 -2.54 8.14
C MET A 147 -12.84 -2.82 6.64
N VAL A 148 -14.00 -3.13 6.05
CA VAL A 148 -14.18 -3.11 4.58
C VAL A 148 -14.73 -1.75 4.21
N CYS A 149 -14.05 -1.07 3.30
CA CYS A 149 -14.46 0.24 2.79
C CYS A 149 -14.74 0.12 1.29
N ASN A 150 -15.93 0.53 0.88
CA ASN A 150 -16.38 0.58 -0.51
C ASN A 150 -17.47 1.66 -0.67
N ARG A 151 -18.06 1.78 -1.86
CA ARG A 151 -19.11 2.79 -2.14
C ARG A 151 -20.40 2.61 -1.34
N GLN A 152 -20.61 1.48 -0.69
CA GLN A 152 -21.84 1.16 0.07
C GLN A 152 -21.57 1.10 1.57
N GLN A 153 -20.32 0.94 1.99
CA GLN A 153 -19.92 0.63 3.36
C GLN A 153 -18.70 1.47 3.78
N ASN A 154 -18.79 2.11 4.93
CA ASN A 154 -17.68 2.90 5.51
C ASN A 154 -17.14 3.97 4.53
N GLN A 155 -18.01 4.79 3.98
CA GLN A 155 -17.70 5.80 2.96
C GLN A 155 -17.00 7.06 3.51
N HIS A 156 -16.88 7.21 4.86
CA HIS A 156 -16.38 8.44 5.52
C HIS A 156 -15.06 8.22 6.21
#